data_c263e279bb941f4366adb18147fec7b7
#
_entry.id   c263e279bb941f4366adb18147fec7b7
#
_cell.length_a   1.000
_cell.length_b   1.000
_cell.length_c   1.000
_cell.angle_alpha   90.00
_cell.angle_beta   90.00
_cell.angle_gamma   90.00
#
_symmetry.space_group_name_H-M   'P 1'
#
loop_
_entity.id
_entity.type
_entity.pdbx_description
1 polymer ?
#
loop_
_entity_poly.entity_id
_entity_poly.type
_entity_poly.pdbx_seq_one_letter_code
_entity_poly.pdbx_strand_id
1 'polypeptide(L)'
;MKLSSLKYIAVALMLGGAITSCSDFLDRPNEDSYNDGNYYQNDTQTKMSVVSLYTSPWFDFLCRGYYKIPEIMSGNLYKGQDPFLNFTVNGSDEAVIQTSNSLWNVNAQANTIYNRLKSAKASESVKRTAMGECLTWKAMAYFYLVRIWGDVPIVHDNSSEIAAGDYNNKYKVKAADVYEYIVMTLEKAIELLPESNDPGRIDRWGAKALLAKVYLAKSGINCNGNGQRDESDLAKAAELSKDVIDNSGKELMYNYEDIFKGENNNCEESLIGWRWSAEQTNYTCGNSLSAELAPSGFNEYQSWGDWTAPSVDLQDAFGVSPLDNPKSRTSNDTRRKATMMMAGDTYDYWWTDKGGFDYLKFLYDKTYAPGSNNGLQSATGANIAKHIYGDDADHVKAFGISAGASQYSSLSTHVLRLADVYLIYAEAKIGNQGSTTDASAIDAYFAVRHRAIKNINRDEFTEITLDQVLKERRLELAFEGDYWFDLVRMSYYDIEKAMNIIKNQRRNGYYGLPDLYKAYYNDGQPNGPWTVDETKMRYETDTPKPNVTKSIFKLPFPKGDVVYNPHLMEEAQHVDVRETFAY
;
A
#
# COMPACT_ATOMS: atom_id res chain seq x y z
N MET A 1 6.74 -44.69 76.69
CA MET A 1 6.23 -44.05 75.46
C MET A 1 6.29 -45.08 74.35
N LYS A 2 5.15 -45.39 73.72
CA LYS A 2 5.05 -46.52 72.77
C LYS A 2 5.64 -46.10 71.41
N LEU A 3 6.42 -46.95 70.76
CA LEU A 3 7.07 -46.76 69.45
C LEU A 3 6.12 -46.30 68.34
N SER A 4 4.82 -46.46 68.52
CA SER A 4 3.79 -46.02 67.61
C SER A 4 3.66 -44.49 67.53
N SER A 5 3.89 -43.77 68.58
CA SER A 5 3.77 -42.29 68.62
C SER A 5 4.91 -41.57 67.90
N LEU A 6 6.09 -42.21 67.80
CA LEU A 6 7.26 -41.62 67.08
C LEU A 6 7.10 -41.69 65.57
N LYS A 7 6.38 -42.73 65.09
CA LYS A 7 6.09 -42.85 63.61
C LYS A 7 5.14 -41.76 63.08
N TYR A 8 4.19 -41.36 63.90
CA TYR A 8 3.23 -40.33 63.50
C TYR A 8 3.85 -38.91 63.55
N ILE A 9 4.80 -38.67 64.48
CA ILE A 9 5.52 -37.41 64.51
C ILE A 9 6.52 -37.28 63.38
N ALA A 10 7.17 -38.36 62.94
CA ALA A 10 8.05 -38.37 61.77
C ALA A 10 7.29 -38.17 60.45
N VAL A 11 6.08 -38.73 60.31
CA VAL A 11 5.22 -38.52 59.14
C VAL A 11 4.64 -37.10 59.10
N ALA A 12 4.29 -36.51 60.25
CA ALA A 12 3.80 -35.12 60.32
C ALA A 12 4.91 -34.11 60.03
N LEU A 13 6.17 -34.38 60.40
CA LEU A 13 7.33 -33.53 60.06
C LEU A 13 7.72 -33.67 58.58
N MET A 14 7.55 -34.80 57.94
CA MET A 14 7.77 -34.96 56.47
C MET A 14 6.67 -34.31 55.65
N LEU A 15 5.45 -34.27 56.10
CA LEU A 15 4.32 -33.56 55.41
C LEU A 15 4.37 -32.04 55.61
N GLY A 16 4.91 -31.56 56.74
CA GLY A 16 5.08 -30.13 56.97
C GLY A 16 6.24 -29.49 56.18
N GLY A 17 7.25 -30.28 55.77
CA GLY A 17 8.37 -29.81 54.96
C GLY A 17 8.08 -29.78 53.45
N ALA A 18 6.99 -30.42 53.00
CA ALA A 18 6.65 -30.48 51.58
C ALA A 18 5.73 -29.34 51.07
N ILE A 19 5.25 -28.48 52.00
CA ILE A 19 4.31 -27.41 51.66
C ILE A 19 5.01 -26.06 51.40
N THR A 20 6.28 -25.92 51.77
CA THR A 20 7.03 -24.65 51.57
C THR A 20 7.94 -24.66 50.33
N SER A 21 7.97 -25.76 49.56
CA SER A 21 8.94 -25.92 48.46
C SER A 21 8.36 -25.72 47.05
N CYS A 22 7.08 -25.41 46.92
CA CYS A 22 6.47 -25.38 45.59
C CYS A 22 6.04 -24.00 45.06
N SER A 23 6.09 -22.93 45.86
CA SER A 23 5.74 -21.60 45.35
C SER A 23 6.83 -21.04 44.42
N ASP A 24 8.10 -21.11 44.82
CA ASP A 24 9.22 -20.56 44.04
C ASP A 24 9.54 -21.35 42.77
N PHE A 25 9.10 -22.64 42.67
CA PHE A 25 9.28 -23.44 41.45
C PHE A 25 8.18 -23.19 40.43
N LEU A 26 6.98 -22.81 40.86
CA LEU A 26 5.86 -22.49 40.01
C LEU A 26 5.85 -21.01 39.58
N ASP A 27 6.51 -20.14 40.35
CA ASP A 27 6.64 -18.71 40.08
C ASP A 27 7.94 -18.32 39.35
N ARG A 28 8.68 -19.30 38.78
CA ARG A 28 9.79 -18.93 37.90
C ARG A 28 9.22 -18.23 36.67
N PRO A 29 9.58 -16.94 36.43
CA PRO A 29 9.25 -16.29 35.20
C PRO A 29 9.82 -17.15 34.06
N ASN A 30 9.05 -17.34 32.99
CA ASN A 30 9.50 -18.05 31.81
C ASN A 30 10.66 -17.23 31.19
N GLU A 31 11.89 -17.60 31.46
CA GLU A 31 13.11 -16.89 31.01
C GLU A 31 13.41 -17.21 29.53
N ASP A 32 12.83 -18.29 29.01
CA ASP A 32 13.07 -18.79 27.65
C ASP A 32 12.13 -18.16 26.60
N SER A 33 11.16 -17.34 27.01
CA SER A 33 10.28 -16.60 26.09
C SER A 33 9.98 -15.20 26.59
N TYR A 34 9.88 -14.26 25.64
CA TYR A 34 9.46 -12.90 25.95
C TYR A 34 7.98 -12.87 26.36
N ASN A 35 7.70 -12.18 27.44
CA ASN A 35 6.35 -11.89 27.94
C ASN A 35 6.27 -10.43 28.38
N ASP A 36 5.10 -9.97 28.78
CA ASP A 36 4.88 -8.60 29.22
C ASP A 36 5.76 -8.15 30.40
N GLY A 37 6.24 -9.09 31.23
CA GLY A 37 7.05 -8.82 32.39
C GLY A 37 8.56 -8.70 32.09
N ASN A 38 9.06 -9.35 31.03
CA ASN A 38 10.48 -9.40 30.66
C ASN A 38 10.82 -8.72 29.33
N TYR A 39 9.85 -8.25 28.56
CA TYR A 39 10.05 -7.41 27.39
C TYR A 39 9.93 -5.92 27.77
N TYR A 40 10.33 -5.01 26.93
CA TYR A 40 10.35 -3.54 27.16
C TYR A 40 11.29 -3.09 28.30
N GLN A 41 12.37 -3.84 28.55
CA GLN A 41 13.30 -3.57 29.68
C GLN A 41 14.47 -2.64 29.27
N ASN A 42 14.65 -2.32 27.98
CA ASN A 42 15.74 -1.48 27.47
C ASN A 42 15.41 -0.87 26.11
N ASP A 43 16.27 0.02 25.61
CA ASP A 43 16.10 0.74 24.34
C ASP A 43 16.01 -0.21 23.15
N THR A 44 16.82 -1.27 23.11
CA THR A 44 16.82 -2.22 21.99
C THR A 44 15.49 -2.95 21.89
N GLN A 45 14.99 -3.52 22.99
CA GLN A 45 13.69 -4.20 23.01
C GLN A 45 12.55 -3.24 22.64
N THR A 46 12.61 -2.00 23.13
CA THR A 46 11.62 -0.96 22.83
C THR A 46 11.62 -0.60 21.34
N LYS A 47 12.79 -0.41 20.73
CA LYS A 47 12.91 -0.20 19.27
C LYS A 47 12.39 -1.39 18.46
N MET A 48 12.67 -2.61 18.90
CA MET A 48 12.24 -3.83 18.20
C MET A 48 10.74 -4.09 18.32
N SER A 49 10.07 -3.59 19.35
CA SER A 49 8.64 -3.84 19.60
C SER A 49 7.72 -3.32 18.47
N VAL A 50 8.13 -2.27 17.77
CA VAL A 50 7.32 -1.67 16.69
C VAL A 50 7.67 -2.18 15.29
N VAL A 51 8.70 -3.01 15.15
CA VAL A 51 9.15 -3.53 13.83
C VAL A 51 8.05 -4.34 13.14
N SER A 52 7.28 -5.11 13.92
CA SER A 52 6.16 -5.90 13.36
C SER A 52 5.12 -5.03 12.65
N LEU A 53 4.92 -3.77 13.07
CA LEU A 53 3.97 -2.86 12.44
C LEU A 53 4.34 -2.46 11.00
N TYR A 54 5.57 -2.74 10.57
CA TYR A 54 6.03 -2.48 9.20
C TYR A 54 5.78 -3.66 8.24
N THR A 55 5.31 -4.81 8.74
CA THR A 55 5.17 -6.05 7.96
C THR A 55 3.88 -6.79 8.26
N SER A 56 3.94 -7.72 9.20
CA SER A 56 2.97 -8.80 9.44
C SER A 56 1.51 -8.36 9.48
N PRO A 57 1.07 -7.32 10.17
CA PRO A 57 -0.35 -6.98 10.21
C PRO A 57 -0.91 -6.45 8.88
N TRP A 58 -0.03 -6.04 7.95
CA TRP A 58 -0.41 -5.57 6.62
C TRP A 58 -0.45 -6.68 5.56
N PHE A 59 0.04 -7.88 5.88
CA PHE A 59 0.25 -8.94 4.90
C PHE A 59 -1.03 -9.33 4.16
N ASP A 60 -2.13 -9.54 4.86
CA ASP A 60 -3.39 -9.96 4.24
C ASP A 60 -3.97 -8.86 3.34
N PHE A 61 -3.82 -7.59 3.74
CA PHE A 61 -4.18 -6.46 2.87
C PHE A 61 -3.27 -6.42 1.64
N LEU A 62 -1.96 -6.52 1.80
CA LEU A 62 -1.02 -6.55 0.68
C LEU A 62 -1.34 -7.66 -0.31
N CYS A 63 -1.48 -8.88 0.20
CA CYS A 63 -1.65 -10.08 -0.62
C CYS A 63 -3.01 -10.15 -1.33
N ARG A 64 -4.09 -9.65 -0.73
CA ARG A 64 -5.45 -9.83 -1.24
C ARG A 64 -6.15 -8.55 -1.66
N GLY A 65 -5.96 -7.46 -0.91
CA GLY A 65 -6.68 -6.21 -1.09
C GLY A 65 -5.94 -5.15 -1.91
N TYR A 66 -4.64 -5.03 -1.71
CA TYR A 66 -3.83 -3.90 -2.18
C TYR A 66 -3.81 -3.72 -3.71
N TYR A 67 -3.74 -4.78 -4.50
CA TYR A 67 -3.81 -4.65 -5.95
C TYR A 67 -5.25 -4.65 -6.49
N LYS A 68 -6.23 -5.16 -5.71
CA LYS A 68 -7.63 -5.22 -6.13
C LYS A 68 -8.37 -3.92 -5.88
N ILE A 69 -8.38 -3.45 -4.64
CA ILE A 69 -9.14 -2.26 -4.26
C ILE A 69 -8.58 -1.01 -4.93
N PRO A 70 -7.32 -0.59 -4.73
CA PRO A 70 -6.85 0.65 -5.32
C PRO A 70 -6.52 0.56 -6.81
N GLU A 71 -6.19 -0.63 -7.35
CA GLU A 71 -5.67 -0.70 -8.71
C GLU A 71 -6.66 -1.32 -9.72
N ILE A 72 -7.35 -2.42 -9.37
CA ILE A 72 -8.37 -2.99 -10.28
C ILE A 72 -9.62 -2.11 -10.29
N MET A 73 -10.11 -1.66 -9.14
CA MET A 73 -11.29 -0.78 -9.10
C MET A 73 -11.04 0.55 -9.79
N SER A 74 -9.82 1.10 -9.68
CA SER A 74 -9.47 2.35 -10.36
C SER A 74 -9.40 2.25 -11.88
N GLY A 75 -9.28 1.04 -12.42
CA GLY A 75 -9.05 0.80 -13.85
C GLY A 75 -7.60 0.98 -14.28
N ASN A 76 -6.63 1.00 -13.36
CA ASN A 76 -5.21 0.90 -13.68
C ASN A 76 -4.80 -0.53 -14.02
N LEU A 77 -5.38 -1.52 -13.33
CA LEU A 77 -5.21 -2.93 -13.64
C LEU A 77 -6.46 -3.53 -14.29
N TYR A 78 -6.22 -4.38 -15.26
CA TYR A 78 -7.19 -5.28 -15.87
C TYR A 78 -7.03 -6.69 -15.27
N LYS A 79 -8.15 -7.28 -14.87
CA LYS A 79 -8.25 -8.69 -14.54
C LYS A 79 -9.66 -9.13 -14.97
N GLY A 80 -9.75 -9.79 -16.11
CA GLY A 80 -11.05 -10.11 -16.71
C GLY A 80 -11.97 -10.85 -15.76
N GLN A 81 -13.27 -10.48 -15.74
CA GLN A 81 -14.31 -11.06 -14.89
C GLN A 81 -14.11 -10.91 -13.37
N ASP A 82 -13.11 -10.14 -12.90
CA ASP A 82 -12.92 -9.89 -11.47
C ASP A 82 -14.05 -9.00 -10.91
N PRO A 83 -14.66 -9.33 -9.76
CA PRO A 83 -15.71 -8.52 -9.14
C PRO A 83 -15.32 -7.06 -8.88
N PHE A 84 -14.03 -6.79 -8.58
CA PHE A 84 -13.53 -5.44 -8.37
C PHE A 84 -13.47 -4.62 -9.68
N LEU A 85 -13.17 -5.27 -10.81
CA LEU A 85 -13.22 -4.63 -12.12
C LEU A 85 -14.65 -4.24 -12.51
N ASN A 86 -15.63 -5.06 -12.15
CA ASN A 86 -17.03 -4.93 -12.56
C ASN A 86 -17.93 -4.27 -11.51
N PHE A 87 -17.39 -3.89 -10.35
CA PHE A 87 -18.12 -3.32 -9.21
C PHE A 87 -19.26 -4.22 -8.70
N THR A 88 -19.02 -5.55 -8.69
CA THR A 88 -19.96 -6.56 -8.19
C THR A 88 -19.51 -7.18 -6.85
N VAL A 89 -18.60 -6.49 -6.17
CA VAL A 89 -18.02 -6.89 -4.89
C VAL A 89 -19.09 -7.01 -3.81
N ASN A 90 -18.99 -8.03 -2.97
CA ASN A 90 -19.89 -8.26 -1.86
C ASN A 90 -19.12 -8.59 -0.55
N GLY A 91 -19.82 -8.58 0.58
CA GLY A 91 -19.20 -8.78 1.90
C GLY A 91 -18.67 -10.21 2.17
N SER A 92 -18.79 -11.14 1.23
CA SER A 92 -18.20 -12.49 1.30
C SER A 92 -16.94 -12.63 0.43
N ASP A 93 -16.54 -11.57 -0.30
CA ASP A 93 -15.30 -11.58 -1.07
C ASP A 93 -14.09 -11.65 -0.14
N GLU A 94 -13.19 -12.59 -0.42
CA GLU A 94 -12.00 -12.83 0.39
C GLU A 94 -11.14 -11.56 0.55
N ALA A 95 -10.98 -10.79 -0.51
CA ALA A 95 -10.19 -9.56 -0.45
C ALA A 95 -10.80 -8.49 0.48
N VAL A 96 -12.14 -8.43 0.57
CA VAL A 96 -12.82 -7.53 1.51
C VAL A 96 -12.61 -7.99 2.94
N ILE A 97 -12.76 -9.30 3.21
CA ILE A 97 -12.58 -9.91 4.53
C ILE A 97 -11.13 -9.72 5.00
N GLN A 98 -10.15 -10.10 4.18
CA GLN A 98 -8.73 -10.03 4.54
C GLN A 98 -8.25 -8.59 4.71
N THR A 99 -8.78 -7.65 3.92
CA THR A 99 -8.50 -6.22 4.10
C THR A 99 -9.02 -5.72 5.45
N SER A 100 -10.26 -6.06 5.82
CA SER A 100 -10.82 -5.70 7.13
C SER A 100 -9.97 -6.27 8.27
N ASN A 101 -9.71 -7.58 8.23
CA ASN A 101 -8.89 -8.25 9.25
C ASN A 101 -7.53 -7.60 9.42
N SER A 102 -6.84 -7.31 8.32
CA SER A 102 -5.52 -6.69 8.31
C SER A 102 -5.54 -5.29 8.94
N LEU A 103 -6.43 -4.41 8.50
CA LEU A 103 -6.48 -3.03 8.97
C LEU A 103 -6.86 -2.93 10.45
N TRP A 104 -7.80 -3.76 10.91
CA TRP A 104 -8.13 -3.84 12.33
C TRP A 104 -7.01 -4.45 13.17
N ASN A 105 -6.26 -5.42 12.62
CA ASN A 105 -5.08 -5.98 13.27
C ASN A 105 -3.96 -4.94 13.44
N VAL A 106 -3.72 -4.10 12.43
CA VAL A 106 -2.78 -2.95 12.55
C VAL A 106 -3.20 -2.05 13.71
N ASN A 107 -4.48 -1.67 13.79
CA ASN A 107 -4.99 -0.84 14.87
C ASN A 107 -4.81 -1.51 16.25
N ALA A 108 -5.16 -2.79 16.36
CA ALA A 108 -5.06 -3.54 17.60
C ALA A 108 -3.60 -3.68 18.08
N GLN A 109 -2.68 -4.02 17.19
CA GLN A 109 -1.26 -4.13 17.51
C GLN A 109 -0.66 -2.77 17.89
N ALA A 110 -0.98 -1.71 17.12
CA ALA A 110 -0.51 -0.37 17.40
C ALA A 110 -0.98 0.11 18.79
N ASN A 111 -2.26 -0.11 19.14
CA ASN A 111 -2.79 0.22 20.47
C ASN A 111 -2.08 -0.56 21.59
N THR A 112 -1.90 -1.86 21.40
CA THR A 112 -1.25 -2.73 22.40
C THR A 112 0.19 -2.30 22.64
N ILE A 113 0.98 -2.10 21.57
CA ILE A 113 2.37 -1.67 21.69
C ILE A 113 2.43 -0.27 22.32
N TYR A 114 1.62 0.67 21.85
CA TYR A 114 1.57 2.03 22.39
C TYR A 114 1.32 2.05 23.91
N ASN A 115 0.37 1.24 24.39
CA ASN A 115 0.07 1.16 25.81
C ASN A 115 1.21 0.53 26.62
N ARG A 116 1.91 -0.49 26.09
CA ARG A 116 3.10 -1.08 26.73
C ARG A 116 4.28 -0.10 26.81
N LEU A 117 4.45 0.72 25.80
CA LEU A 117 5.51 1.74 25.76
C LEU A 117 5.39 2.79 26.86
N LYS A 118 4.17 3.07 27.38
CA LYS A 118 3.97 4.00 28.50
C LYS A 118 4.76 3.59 29.75
N SER A 119 4.91 2.29 29.99
CA SER A 119 5.62 1.71 31.16
C SER A 119 6.98 1.10 30.80
N ALA A 120 7.45 1.20 29.56
CA ALA A 120 8.72 0.64 29.12
C ALA A 120 9.91 1.26 29.87
N LYS A 121 10.90 0.41 30.23
CA LYS A 121 12.15 0.83 30.87
C LYS A 121 13.21 1.16 29.84
N ALA A 122 12.96 2.18 29.05
CA ALA A 122 13.83 2.68 27.99
C ALA A 122 14.02 4.19 28.13
N SER A 123 14.98 4.74 27.41
CA SER A 123 15.16 6.19 27.34
C SER A 123 13.90 6.86 26.79
N GLU A 124 13.61 8.07 27.27
CA GLU A 124 12.40 8.79 26.88
C GLU A 124 12.33 9.06 25.37
N SER A 125 13.48 9.36 24.76
CA SER A 125 13.56 9.58 23.31
C SER A 125 13.16 8.32 22.51
N VAL A 126 13.62 7.14 22.91
CA VAL A 126 13.28 5.87 22.25
C VAL A 126 11.81 5.52 22.44
N LYS A 127 11.25 5.72 23.64
CA LYS A 127 9.81 5.53 23.89
C LYS A 127 8.97 6.45 23.00
N ARG A 128 9.28 7.75 22.99
CA ARG A 128 8.57 8.75 22.18
C ARG A 128 8.58 8.37 20.69
N THR A 129 9.75 8.00 20.14
CA THR A 129 9.88 7.58 18.75
C THR A 129 8.99 6.37 18.47
N ALA A 130 9.09 5.31 19.25
CA ALA A 130 8.29 4.10 19.08
C ALA A 130 6.77 4.37 19.20
N MET A 131 6.36 5.23 20.13
CA MET A 131 4.96 5.65 20.28
C MET A 131 4.48 6.43 19.06
N GLY A 132 5.30 7.33 18.50
CA GLY A 132 5.00 8.08 17.29
C GLY A 132 4.82 7.18 16.06
N GLU A 133 5.64 6.14 15.93
CA GLU A 133 5.49 5.13 14.88
C GLU A 133 4.18 4.34 15.01
N CYS A 134 3.82 3.91 16.24
CA CYS A 134 2.54 3.24 16.51
C CYS A 134 1.36 4.11 16.06
N LEU A 135 1.38 5.40 16.42
CA LEU A 135 0.29 6.31 16.07
C LEU A 135 0.23 6.59 14.56
N THR A 136 1.37 6.66 13.88
CA THR A 136 1.38 6.86 12.42
C THR A 136 0.78 5.64 11.71
N TRP A 137 1.14 4.42 12.10
CA TRP A 137 0.55 3.20 11.54
C TRP A 137 -0.93 3.05 11.86
N LYS A 138 -1.34 3.39 13.07
CA LYS A 138 -2.76 3.46 13.45
C LYS A 138 -3.54 4.44 12.57
N ALA A 139 -3.03 5.64 12.39
CA ALA A 139 -3.63 6.65 11.53
C ALA A 139 -3.71 6.18 10.06
N MET A 140 -2.67 5.51 9.55
CA MET A 140 -2.68 4.93 8.21
C MET A 140 -3.76 3.86 8.06
N ALA A 141 -3.93 2.98 9.04
CA ALA A 141 -4.98 1.96 9.02
C ALA A 141 -6.38 2.61 8.97
N TYR A 142 -6.64 3.62 9.80
CA TYR A 142 -7.90 4.37 9.76
C TYR A 142 -8.09 5.13 8.46
N PHE A 143 -7.02 5.63 7.86
CA PHE A 143 -7.09 6.31 6.57
C PHE A 143 -7.46 5.35 5.43
N TYR A 144 -7.04 4.10 5.47
CA TYR A 144 -7.56 3.06 4.58
C TYR A 144 -9.01 2.71 4.92
N LEU A 145 -9.34 2.46 6.19
CA LEU A 145 -10.69 2.10 6.64
C LEU A 145 -11.74 3.12 6.17
N VAL A 146 -11.51 4.42 6.42
CA VAL A 146 -12.48 5.48 6.06
C VAL A 146 -12.63 5.64 4.55
N ARG A 147 -11.55 5.45 3.76
CA ARG A 147 -11.62 5.57 2.30
C ARG A 147 -12.24 4.33 1.63
N ILE A 148 -12.20 3.17 2.28
CA ILE A 148 -12.77 1.91 1.75
C ILE A 148 -14.24 1.78 2.13
N TRP A 149 -14.60 2.01 3.41
CA TRP A 149 -15.96 1.78 3.93
C TRP A 149 -16.73 3.06 4.26
N GLY A 150 -16.09 4.21 4.31
CA GLY A 150 -16.68 5.47 4.74
C GLY A 150 -16.81 5.54 6.27
N ASP A 151 -18.03 5.45 6.79
CA ASP A 151 -18.28 5.47 8.21
C ASP A 151 -17.82 4.16 8.85
N VAL A 152 -16.93 4.22 9.85
CA VAL A 152 -16.35 3.05 10.53
C VAL A 152 -16.29 3.27 12.06
N PRO A 153 -16.29 2.22 12.88
CA PRO A 153 -16.10 2.37 14.31
C PRO A 153 -14.73 2.97 14.66
N ILE A 154 -14.64 3.69 15.78
CA ILE A 154 -13.36 4.09 16.39
C ILE A 154 -13.07 3.17 17.57
N VAL A 155 -11.96 2.43 17.49
CA VAL A 155 -11.40 1.59 18.55
C VAL A 155 -10.11 2.25 19.04
N HIS A 156 -10.24 3.08 20.07
CA HIS A 156 -9.12 3.88 20.58
C HIS A 156 -8.16 3.08 21.45
N ASP A 157 -8.70 2.20 22.30
CA ASP A 157 -7.94 1.32 23.20
C ASP A 157 -8.62 -0.05 23.32
N ASN A 158 -8.04 -1.04 22.64
CA ASN A 158 -8.56 -2.40 22.63
C ASN A 158 -8.60 -3.03 24.04
N SER A 159 -7.65 -2.71 24.92
CA SER A 159 -7.54 -3.34 26.24
C SER A 159 -8.68 -2.93 27.15
N SER A 160 -9.03 -1.65 27.16
CA SER A 160 -10.17 -1.14 27.94
C SER A 160 -11.51 -1.64 27.41
N GLU A 161 -11.66 -1.73 26.10
CA GLU A 161 -12.89 -2.20 25.43
C GLU A 161 -13.12 -3.71 25.66
N ILE A 162 -12.06 -4.52 25.57
CA ILE A 162 -12.13 -5.96 25.88
C ILE A 162 -12.49 -6.16 27.35
N ALA A 163 -11.86 -5.41 28.26
CA ALA A 163 -12.15 -5.49 29.68
C ALA A 163 -13.61 -5.09 30.02
N ALA A 164 -14.16 -4.14 29.28
CA ALA A 164 -15.57 -3.72 29.40
C ALA A 164 -16.54 -4.68 28.71
N GLY A 165 -16.09 -5.65 27.90
CA GLY A 165 -16.95 -6.52 27.08
C GLY A 165 -17.61 -5.82 25.90
N ASP A 166 -17.07 -4.67 25.46
CA ASP A 166 -17.70 -3.76 24.49
C ASP A 166 -17.21 -3.92 23.05
N TYR A 167 -16.46 -4.97 22.77
CA TYR A 167 -15.83 -5.19 21.45
C TYR A 167 -16.79 -5.55 20.32
N ASN A 168 -18.00 -6.01 20.61
CA ASN A 168 -19.02 -6.41 19.63
C ASN A 168 -20.20 -5.42 19.54
N ASN A 169 -20.09 -4.22 20.11
CA ASN A 169 -21.19 -3.29 20.28
C ASN A 169 -20.77 -1.87 19.85
N LYS A 170 -20.01 -1.78 18.75
CA LYS A 170 -19.48 -0.49 18.26
C LYS A 170 -20.31 0.05 17.12
N TYR A 171 -20.87 1.24 17.31
CA TYR A 171 -21.51 1.98 16.24
C TYR A 171 -20.47 2.52 15.25
N LYS A 172 -20.89 2.66 13.99
CA LYS A 172 -20.12 3.45 13.02
C LYS A 172 -20.06 4.90 13.48
N VAL A 173 -18.94 5.53 13.27
CA VAL A 173 -18.71 6.95 13.46
C VAL A 173 -18.72 7.62 12.09
N LYS A 174 -19.30 8.80 11.97
CA LYS A 174 -19.35 9.56 10.70
C LYS A 174 -17.96 9.76 10.13
N ALA A 175 -17.80 9.61 8.84
CA ALA A 175 -16.51 9.73 8.17
C ALA A 175 -15.78 11.04 8.51
N ALA A 176 -16.51 12.16 8.66
CA ALA A 176 -15.91 13.43 9.09
C ALA A 176 -15.20 13.34 10.44
N ASP A 177 -15.83 12.67 11.40
CA ASP A 177 -15.26 12.48 12.75
C ASP A 177 -14.10 11.47 12.74
N VAL A 178 -14.18 10.45 11.86
CA VAL A 178 -13.06 9.53 11.63
C VAL A 178 -11.85 10.27 11.05
N TYR A 179 -12.05 11.18 10.11
CA TYR A 179 -10.97 12.03 9.60
C TYR A 179 -10.38 12.92 10.69
N GLU A 180 -11.21 13.49 11.56
CA GLU A 180 -10.71 14.28 12.71
C GLU A 180 -9.91 13.42 13.70
N TYR A 181 -10.33 12.15 13.90
CA TYR A 181 -9.56 11.20 14.69
C TYR A 181 -8.18 10.88 14.10
N ILE A 182 -8.11 10.73 12.77
CA ILE A 182 -6.84 10.53 12.06
C ILE A 182 -5.95 11.76 12.22
N VAL A 183 -6.50 12.97 12.06
CA VAL A 183 -5.78 14.24 12.22
C VAL A 183 -5.20 14.34 13.64
N MET A 184 -6.03 14.17 14.68
CA MET A 184 -5.60 14.19 16.09
C MET A 184 -4.48 13.16 16.36
N THR A 185 -4.61 11.96 15.81
CA THR A 185 -3.63 10.88 15.97
C THR A 185 -2.28 11.24 15.32
N LEU A 186 -2.30 11.82 14.12
CA LEU A 186 -1.09 12.24 13.42
C LEU A 186 -0.44 13.49 14.04
N GLU A 187 -1.22 14.44 14.54
CA GLU A 187 -0.69 15.58 15.29
C GLU A 187 0.13 15.09 16.49
N LYS A 188 -0.41 14.11 17.22
CA LYS A 188 0.33 13.50 18.34
C LYS A 188 1.56 12.70 17.88
N ALA A 189 1.46 11.97 16.78
CA ALA A 189 2.61 11.26 16.21
C ALA A 189 3.74 12.23 15.83
N ILE A 190 3.44 13.34 15.17
CA ILE A 190 4.40 14.39 14.78
C ILE A 190 5.10 15.00 16.01
N GLU A 191 4.37 15.23 17.11
CA GLU A 191 4.95 15.71 18.37
C GLU A 191 5.98 14.71 18.95
N LEU A 192 5.73 13.41 18.79
CA LEU A 192 6.54 12.35 19.39
C LEU A 192 7.75 11.95 18.53
N LEU A 193 7.64 12.02 17.23
CA LEU A 193 8.65 11.56 16.27
C LEU A 193 9.85 12.52 16.16
N PRO A 194 11.07 11.98 15.99
CA PRO A 194 12.26 12.78 15.68
C PRO A 194 12.24 13.26 14.21
N GLU A 195 13.08 14.23 13.88
CA GLU A 195 13.30 14.69 12.51
C GLU A 195 14.03 13.67 11.63
N SER A 196 14.78 12.77 12.23
CA SER A 196 15.45 11.67 11.54
C SER A 196 15.34 10.39 12.38
N ASN A 197 15.12 9.26 11.73
CA ASN A 197 15.03 7.94 12.33
C ASN A 197 15.94 6.95 11.62
N ASP A 198 16.05 5.73 12.11
CA ASP A 198 16.80 4.66 11.46
C ASP A 198 16.29 4.44 10.00
N PRO A 199 17.16 4.04 9.06
CA PRO A 199 16.77 3.85 7.65
C PRO A 199 15.53 2.97 7.49
N GLY A 200 14.57 3.44 6.73
CA GLY A 200 13.30 2.75 6.49
C GLY A 200 12.26 2.89 7.61
N ARG A 201 12.59 3.53 8.72
CA ARG A 201 11.66 3.83 9.83
C ARG A 201 10.97 5.18 9.61
N ILE A 202 9.76 5.31 10.13
CA ILE A 202 8.98 6.56 10.05
C ILE A 202 9.62 7.62 10.92
N ASP A 203 9.86 8.79 10.35
CA ASP A 203 10.27 10.01 11.01
C ASP A 203 9.12 11.04 11.03
N ARG A 204 9.37 12.21 11.61
CA ARG A 204 8.42 13.32 11.69
C ARG A 204 7.91 13.74 10.30
N TRP A 205 8.77 13.68 9.29
CA TRP A 205 8.43 14.11 7.94
C TRP A 205 7.47 13.16 7.25
N GLY A 206 7.62 11.84 7.47
CA GLY A 206 6.66 10.84 7.02
C GLY A 206 5.27 11.07 7.62
N ALA A 207 5.20 11.32 8.93
CA ALA A 207 3.92 11.61 9.59
C ALA A 207 3.28 12.93 9.11
N LYS A 208 4.09 14.01 8.89
CA LYS A 208 3.61 15.27 8.31
C LYS A 208 3.09 15.10 6.89
N ALA A 209 3.80 14.35 6.05
CA ALA A 209 3.39 14.05 4.70
C ALA A 209 2.06 13.29 4.67
N LEU A 210 1.89 12.33 5.56
CA LEU A 210 0.61 11.63 5.70
C LEU A 210 -0.50 12.56 6.16
N LEU A 211 -0.23 13.46 7.10
CA LEU A 211 -1.21 14.44 7.56
C LEU A 211 -1.63 15.40 6.44
N ALA A 212 -0.69 15.83 5.59
CA ALA A 212 -1.01 16.63 4.40
C ALA A 212 -1.96 15.89 3.45
N LYS A 213 -1.68 14.60 3.18
CA LYS A 213 -2.53 13.74 2.35
C LYS A 213 -3.92 13.55 2.96
N VAL A 214 -4.01 13.41 4.28
CA VAL A 214 -5.27 13.30 5.02
C VAL A 214 -6.09 14.59 4.90
N TYR A 215 -5.47 15.77 5.08
CA TYR A 215 -6.16 17.05 4.91
C TYR A 215 -6.67 17.24 3.47
N LEU A 216 -5.87 16.89 2.46
CA LEU A 216 -6.32 16.95 1.05
C LEU A 216 -7.55 16.05 0.82
N ALA A 217 -7.58 14.84 1.37
CA ALA A 217 -8.74 13.96 1.25
C ALA A 217 -9.95 14.47 2.05
N LYS A 218 -9.71 14.94 3.28
CA LYS A 218 -10.74 15.48 4.20
C LYS A 218 -11.42 16.71 3.61
N SER A 219 -10.72 17.54 2.84
CA SER A 219 -11.23 18.80 2.29
C SER A 219 -12.52 18.63 1.47
N GLY A 220 -12.80 17.45 0.92
CA GLY A 220 -14.05 17.14 0.21
C GLY A 220 -15.19 16.66 1.10
N ILE A 221 -14.95 16.34 2.37
CA ILE A 221 -15.95 15.80 3.29
C ILE A 221 -16.98 16.90 3.66
N ASN A 222 -18.27 16.54 3.65
CA ASN A 222 -19.39 17.45 3.94
C ASN A 222 -19.56 18.62 2.94
N CYS A 223 -18.91 18.56 1.78
CA CYS A 223 -18.99 19.59 0.74
C CYS A 223 -20.13 19.32 -0.24
N ASN A 224 -21.33 19.20 0.14
CA ASN A 224 -22.61 19.13 -0.62
C ASN A 224 -22.54 18.74 -2.12
N GLY A 225 -21.43 18.16 -2.61
CA GLY A 225 -21.24 17.68 -3.99
C GLY A 225 -21.24 18.77 -5.08
N ASN A 226 -20.98 20.03 -4.73
CA ASN A 226 -21.03 21.18 -5.63
C ASN A 226 -19.67 21.53 -6.31
N GLY A 227 -18.69 20.63 -6.20
CA GLY A 227 -17.34 20.83 -6.74
C GLY A 227 -16.40 21.67 -5.86
N GLN A 228 -16.89 22.17 -4.72
CA GLN A 228 -16.09 22.96 -3.77
C GLN A 228 -15.55 22.09 -2.65
N ARG A 229 -14.37 22.43 -2.15
CA ARG A 229 -13.68 21.77 -1.02
C ARG A 229 -13.47 22.76 0.12
N ASP A 230 -13.23 22.27 1.32
CA ASP A 230 -12.94 23.12 2.48
C ASP A 230 -11.57 23.81 2.29
N GLU A 231 -11.58 25.14 2.29
CA GLU A 231 -10.38 25.95 2.03
C GLU A 231 -9.36 25.89 3.19
N SER A 232 -9.82 25.70 4.43
CA SER A 232 -8.95 25.54 5.60
C SER A 232 -8.16 24.24 5.53
N ASP A 233 -8.83 23.13 5.15
CA ASP A 233 -8.18 21.84 4.96
C ASP A 233 -7.19 21.88 3.79
N LEU A 234 -7.54 22.53 2.69
CA LEU A 234 -6.62 22.76 1.55
C LEU A 234 -5.39 23.59 1.96
N ALA A 235 -5.60 24.65 2.74
CA ALA A 235 -4.51 25.46 3.25
C ALA A 235 -3.57 24.65 4.17
N LYS A 236 -4.12 23.78 5.03
CA LYS A 236 -3.34 22.88 5.87
C LYS A 236 -2.57 21.84 5.06
N ALA A 237 -3.19 21.26 4.03
CA ALA A 237 -2.51 20.35 3.12
C ALA A 237 -1.31 21.03 2.43
N ALA A 238 -1.49 22.27 1.95
CA ALA A 238 -0.42 23.06 1.33
C ALA A 238 0.69 23.41 2.33
N GLU A 239 0.35 23.90 3.54
CA GLU A 239 1.30 24.24 4.60
C GLU A 239 2.21 23.05 4.95
N LEU A 240 1.60 21.89 5.27
CA LEU A 240 2.33 20.69 5.67
C LEU A 240 3.18 20.11 4.54
N SER A 241 2.66 20.08 3.32
CA SER A 241 3.40 19.61 2.15
C SER A 241 4.61 20.52 1.87
N LYS A 242 4.43 21.84 1.95
CA LYS A 242 5.53 22.81 1.76
C LYS A 242 6.61 22.63 2.81
N ASP A 243 6.22 22.42 4.06
CA ASP A 243 7.16 22.19 5.16
C ASP A 243 7.99 20.92 4.94
N VAL A 244 7.36 19.82 4.47
CA VAL A 244 8.08 18.58 4.12
C VAL A 244 9.03 18.81 2.95
N ILE A 245 8.60 19.49 1.89
CA ILE A 245 9.43 19.77 0.69
C ILE A 245 10.65 20.60 1.06
N ASP A 246 10.47 21.65 1.87
CA ASP A 246 11.53 22.61 2.16
C ASP A 246 12.51 22.16 3.25
N ASN A 247 12.03 21.39 4.25
CA ASN A 247 12.76 21.20 5.50
C ASN A 247 13.13 19.74 5.81
N SER A 248 12.59 18.74 5.05
CA SER A 248 12.89 17.34 5.33
C SER A 248 14.32 16.92 4.92
N GLY A 249 14.94 17.67 4.02
CA GLY A 249 16.21 17.28 3.42
C GLY A 249 16.12 16.06 2.48
N LYS A 250 14.91 15.62 2.16
CA LYS A 250 14.67 14.47 1.25
C LYS A 250 14.56 14.97 -0.19
N GLU A 251 14.99 14.15 -1.14
CA GLU A 251 15.02 14.48 -2.57
C GLU A 251 14.30 13.44 -3.42
N LEU A 252 13.84 13.89 -4.60
CA LEU A 252 13.33 12.98 -5.62
C LEU A 252 14.49 12.15 -6.20
N MET A 253 14.32 10.86 -6.33
CA MET A 253 15.29 10.01 -7.03
C MET A 253 15.50 10.50 -8.46
N TYR A 254 16.75 10.53 -8.92
CA TYR A 254 17.10 11.05 -10.24
C TYR A 254 16.44 10.28 -11.39
N ASN A 255 16.48 8.94 -11.32
CA ASN A 255 15.77 8.06 -12.23
C ASN A 255 14.56 7.46 -11.52
N TYR A 256 13.42 7.50 -12.18
CA TYR A 256 12.19 6.95 -11.63
C TYR A 256 12.27 5.44 -11.34
N GLU A 257 12.85 4.67 -12.25
CA GLU A 257 12.93 3.21 -12.10
C GLU A 257 13.78 2.77 -10.89
N ASP A 258 14.74 3.60 -10.47
CA ASP A 258 15.64 3.28 -9.36
C ASP A 258 14.89 3.20 -8.01
N ILE A 259 13.73 3.85 -7.89
CA ILE A 259 12.88 3.79 -6.69
C ILE A 259 12.47 2.33 -6.38
N PHE A 260 12.25 1.52 -7.42
CA PHE A 260 11.66 0.18 -7.30
C PHE A 260 12.68 -0.96 -7.36
N LYS A 261 13.98 -0.65 -7.44
CA LYS A 261 15.06 -1.62 -7.41
C LYS A 261 15.39 -2.04 -5.97
N GLY A 262 15.74 -3.31 -5.79
CA GLY A 262 16.02 -3.86 -4.46
C GLY A 262 17.17 -3.16 -3.73
N GLU A 263 18.22 -2.74 -4.43
CA GLU A 263 19.34 -1.99 -3.85
C GLU A 263 18.92 -0.62 -3.27
N ASN A 264 17.79 -0.06 -3.71
CA ASN A 264 17.25 1.22 -3.26
C ASN A 264 16.03 1.05 -2.34
N ASN A 265 15.92 -0.09 -1.69
CA ASN A 265 14.76 -0.49 -0.88
C ASN A 265 14.34 0.54 0.19
N ASN A 266 15.29 1.36 0.66
CA ASN A 266 15.11 2.44 1.62
C ASN A 266 15.52 3.79 1.02
N CYS A 267 15.21 4.05 -0.26
CA CYS A 267 15.59 5.29 -0.93
C CYS A 267 15.05 6.54 -0.20
N GLU A 268 15.72 7.67 -0.35
CA GLU A 268 15.40 8.93 0.32
C GLU A 268 14.01 9.47 -0.04
N GLU A 269 13.52 9.17 -1.23
CA GLU A 269 12.17 9.55 -1.67
C GLU A 269 11.06 8.84 -0.88
N SER A 270 11.34 7.66 -0.28
CA SER A 270 10.37 6.87 0.48
C SER A 270 10.14 7.47 1.88
N LEU A 271 8.96 7.99 2.15
CA LEU A 271 8.60 8.59 3.43
C LEU A 271 7.95 7.58 4.38
N ILE A 272 7.05 6.73 3.86
CA ILE A 272 6.41 5.63 4.58
C ILE A 272 6.39 4.41 3.66
N GLY A 273 6.83 3.27 4.16
CA GLY A 273 6.80 2.01 3.40
C GLY A 273 6.66 0.80 4.31
N TRP A 274 6.03 -0.25 3.77
CA TRP A 274 6.11 -1.56 4.39
C TRP A 274 7.47 -2.17 4.10
N ARG A 275 8.14 -2.69 5.15
CA ARG A 275 9.53 -3.15 5.11
C ARG A 275 9.59 -4.67 5.31
N TRP A 276 9.50 -5.39 4.22
CA TRP A 276 9.42 -6.83 4.19
C TRP A 276 10.79 -7.51 4.36
N SER A 277 10.79 -8.76 4.82
CA SER A 277 12.00 -9.57 4.95
C SER A 277 11.72 -11.04 4.62
N ALA A 278 12.46 -11.58 3.69
CA ALA A 278 12.43 -13.01 3.35
C ALA A 278 13.22 -13.88 4.36
N GLU A 279 13.99 -13.28 5.28
CA GLU A 279 14.74 -14.01 6.33
C GLU A 279 13.84 -14.61 7.40
N GLN A 280 12.63 -14.06 7.56
CA GLN A 280 11.75 -14.47 8.64
C GLN A 280 11.13 -15.83 8.37
N THR A 281 11.08 -16.67 9.41
CA THR A 281 10.36 -17.95 9.35
C THR A 281 8.84 -17.76 9.27
N ASN A 282 8.35 -16.59 9.68
CA ASN A 282 6.94 -16.22 9.54
C ASN A 282 6.70 -15.62 8.16
N TYR A 283 5.93 -16.34 7.33
CA TYR A 283 5.60 -15.94 5.96
C TYR A 283 4.92 -14.57 5.86
N THR A 284 4.22 -14.12 6.90
CA THR A 284 3.56 -12.80 6.92
C THR A 284 4.54 -11.63 7.00
N CYS A 285 5.84 -11.87 7.16
CA CYS A 285 6.87 -10.86 7.12
C CYS A 285 7.46 -10.62 5.73
N GLY A 286 7.18 -11.47 4.73
CA GLY A 286 7.66 -11.35 3.36
C GLY A 286 6.68 -10.66 2.43
N ASN A 287 7.19 -10.03 1.35
CA ASN A 287 6.37 -9.39 0.33
C ASN A 287 5.89 -10.40 -0.71
N SER A 288 4.59 -10.62 -0.80
CA SER A 288 3.98 -11.54 -1.76
C SER A 288 3.61 -10.91 -3.11
N LEU A 289 3.70 -9.58 -3.26
CA LEU A 289 3.26 -8.89 -4.50
C LEU A 289 4.00 -9.36 -5.75
N SER A 290 5.29 -9.72 -5.63
CA SER A 290 6.04 -10.24 -6.78
C SER A 290 5.43 -11.53 -7.31
N ALA A 291 4.98 -12.44 -6.44
CA ALA A 291 4.30 -13.66 -6.84
C ALA A 291 2.89 -13.38 -7.41
N GLU A 292 2.16 -12.42 -6.86
CA GLU A 292 0.81 -12.06 -7.32
C GLU A 292 0.80 -11.33 -8.67
N LEU A 293 1.87 -10.60 -9.01
CA LEU A 293 1.90 -9.67 -10.14
C LEU A 293 2.86 -10.06 -11.26
N ALA A 294 3.93 -10.81 -10.97
CA ALA A 294 4.84 -11.28 -12.00
C ALA A 294 4.20 -12.37 -12.87
N PRO A 295 4.48 -12.41 -14.19
CA PRO A 295 4.02 -13.49 -15.03
C PRO A 295 4.69 -14.81 -14.64
N SER A 296 4.00 -15.94 -14.90
CA SER A 296 4.47 -17.28 -14.54
C SER A 296 5.86 -17.58 -15.07
N GLY A 297 6.75 -18.03 -14.19
CA GLY A 297 8.15 -18.35 -14.51
C GLY A 297 9.10 -17.16 -14.50
N PHE A 298 8.65 -15.95 -14.16
CA PHE A 298 9.51 -14.77 -14.09
C PHE A 298 10.49 -14.84 -12.91
N ASN A 299 10.05 -15.22 -11.75
CA ASN A 299 10.87 -15.30 -10.53
C ASN A 299 11.25 -16.73 -10.14
N GLU A 300 11.27 -17.67 -11.10
CA GLU A 300 11.67 -19.08 -11.01
C GLU A 300 10.80 -19.98 -10.15
N TYR A 301 10.14 -19.46 -9.12
CA TYR A 301 9.29 -20.24 -8.23
C TYR A 301 7.82 -20.18 -8.66
N GLN A 302 6.95 -19.60 -7.84
CA GLN A 302 5.55 -19.48 -8.17
C GLN A 302 5.19 -18.03 -8.38
N SER A 303 4.61 -17.74 -9.54
CA SER A 303 3.99 -16.46 -9.86
C SER A 303 2.79 -16.71 -10.75
N TRP A 304 1.76 -15.88 -10.61
CA TRP A 304 0.47 -16.06 -11.29
C TRP A 304 -0.16 -14.74 -11.76
N GLY A 305 0.68 -13.74 -12.01
CA GLY A 305 0.27 -12.43 -12.49
C GLY A 305 -0.06 -12.37 -13.98
N ASP A 306 -0.10 -13.49 -14.68
CA ASP A 306 -0.36 -13.54 -16.14
C ASP A 306 -1.65 -12.83 -16.56
N TRP A 307 -2.71 -12.96 -15.76
CA TRP A 307 -4.04 -12.43 -16.03
C TRP A 307 -4.33 -11.09 -15.35
N THR A 308 -3.37 -10.59 -14.56
CA THR A 308 -3.44 -9.28 -13.89
C THR A 308 -2.48 -8.35 -14.60
N ALA A 309 -3.00 -7.43 -15.40
CA ALA A 309 -2.21 -6.68 -16.35
C ALA A 309 -2.48 -5.18 -16.28
N PRO A 310 -1.51 -4.33 -16.67
CA PRO A 310 -1.76 -2.91 -16.90
C PRO A 310 -2.92 -2.72 -17.86
N SER A 311 -3.92 -1.94 -17.47
CA SER A 311 -5.11 -1.74 -18.32
C SER A 311 -4.77 -1.01 -19.62
N VAL A 312 -5.61 -1.18 -20.63
CA VAL A 312 -5.50 -0.41 -21.87
C VAL A 312 -5.65 1.08 -21.59
N ASP A 313 -6.52 1.46 -20.67
CA ASP A 313 -6.72 2.86 -20.28
C ASP A 313 -5.46 3.49 -19.64
N LEU A 314 -4.71 2.75 -18.85
CA LEU A 314 -3.44 3.23 -18.30
C LEU A 314 -2.36 3.32 -19.39
N GLN A 315 -2.33 2.38 -20.34
CA GLN A 315 -1.45 2.45 -21.50
C GLN A 315 -1.73 3.70 -22.34
N ASP A 316 -3.02 4.01 -22.60
CA ASP A 316 -3.45 5.24 -23.29
C ASP A 316 -3.00 6.51 -22.50
N ALA A 317 -3.08 6.49 -21.18
CA ALA A 317 -2.64 7.61 -20.34
C ALA A 317 -1.13 7.87 -20.48
N PHE A 318 -0.31 6.83 -20.69
CA PHE A 318 1.11 6.90 -21.02
C PHE A 318 1.40 7.18 -22.50
N GLY A 319 0.38 7.25 -23.35
CA GLY A 319 0.53 7.49 -24.77
C GLY A 319 1.09 6.29 -25.55
N VAL A 320 0.81 5.06 -25.09
CA VAL A 320 1.25 3.82 -25.74
C VAL A 320 0.08 2.86 -25.96
N SER A 321 0.23 1.95 -26.92
CA SER A 321 -0.75 0.92 -27.25
C SER A 321 -0.08 -0.45 -27.38
N PRO A 322 -0.76 -1.56 -27.06
CA PRO A 322 -0.25 -2.90 -27.33
C PRO A 322 -0.10 -3.21 -28.83
N LEU A 323 -0.67 -2.35 -29.68
CA LEU A 323 -0.55 -2.45 -31.14
C LEU A 323 0.64 -1.65 -31.71
N ASP A 324 1.33 -0.87 -30.90
CA ASP A 324 2.50 -0.11 -31.34
C ASP A 324 3.64 -1.04 -31.75
N ASN A 325 4.27 -0.75 -32.89
CA ASN A 325 5.43 -1.52 -33.32
C ASN A 325 6.60 -1.37 -32.32
N PRO A 326 7.10 -2.47 -31.75
CA PRO A 326 8.15 -2.44 -30.73
C PRO A 326 9.42 -1.69 -31.14
N LYS A 327 9.75 -1.69 -32.46
CA LYS A 327 10.94 -1.02 -32.99
C LYS A 327 10.79 0.50 -33.13
N SER A 328 9.56 0.98 -33.27
CA SER A 328 9.26 2.41 -33.47
C SER A 328 8.45 3.04 -32.35
N ARG A 329 7.99 2.23 -31.39
CA ARG A 329 7.30 2.76 -30.21
C ARG A 329 8.23 3.70 -29.43
N THR A 330 7.81 4.94 -29.31
CA THR A 330 8.53 5.95 -28.51
C THR A 330 7.67 6.33 -27.32
N SER A 331 8.28 6.45 -26.16
CA SER A 331 7.68 7.08 -24.98
C SER A 331 8.73 7.98 -24.36
N ASN A 332 8.43 9.27 -24.29
CA ASN A 332 9.30 10.22 -23.60
C ASN A 332 9.15 10.16 -22.10
N ASP A 333 8.13 9.49 -21.60
CA ASP A 333 7.88 9.30 -20.17
C ASP A 333 8.59 8.02 -19.70
N THR A 334 9.67 8.18 -18.93
CA THR A 334 10.50 7.08 -18.42
C THR A 334 9.74 6.17 -17.45
N ARG A 335 8.65 6.66 -16.85
CA ARG A 335 7.80 5.89 -15.93
C ARG A 335 7.07 4.75 -16.62
N ARG A 336 6.75 4.87 -17.92
CA ARG A 336 6.05 3.83 -18.66
C ARG A 336 6.77 2.48 -18.54
N LYS A 337 8.06 2.43 -18.84
CA LYS A 337 8.85 1.20 -18.80
C LYS A 337 9.02 0.68 -17.35
N ALA A 338 9.21 1.57 -16.38
CA ALA A 338 9.32 1.21 -14.97
C ALA A 338 7.99 0.74 -14.35
N THR A 339 6.85 1.05 -14.98
CA THR A 339 5.50 0.67 -14.53
C THR A 339 5.02 -0.61 -15.18
N MET A 340 5.24 -0.76 -16.50
CA MET A 340 4.75 -1.90 -17.28
C MET A 340 5.77 -2.35 -18.32
N MET A 341 5.90 -3.66 -18.50
CA MET A 341 6.68 -4.27 -19.56
C MET A 341 5.81 -4.61 -20.77
N MET A 342 6.28 -4.28 -21.95
CA MET A 342 5.60 -4.47 -23.24
C MET A 342 6.57 -5.08 -24.26
N ALA A 343 6.03 -5.61 -25.38
CA ALA A 343 6.86 -6.16 -26.45
C ALA A 343 8.02 -5.23 -26.81
N GLY A 344 9.24 -5.76 -26.86
CA GLY A 344 10.48 -5.03 -27.17
C GLY A 344 11.15 -4.35 -25.98
N ASP A 345 10.60 -4.41 -24.79
CA ASP A 345 11.27 -3.91 -23.58
C ASP A 345 12.33 -4.90 -23.07
N THR A 346 13.44 -4.34 -22.61
CA THR A 346 14.53 -5.07 -21.95
C THR A 346 14.92 -4.39 -20.65
N TYR A 347 15.38 -5.15 -19.67
CA TYR A 347 15.76 -4.64 -18.35
C TYR A 347 17.11 -5.24 -17.96
N ASP A 348 18.12 -4.42 -17.78
CA ASP A 348 19.48 -4.82 -17.46
C ASP A 348 19.69 -5.15 -15.97
N TYR A 349 18.74 -4.75 -15.12
CA TYR A 349 18.78 -4.99 -13.69
C TYR A 349 17.95 -6.21 -13.22
N TRP A 350 17.26 -6.90 -14.14
CA TRP A 350 16.63 -8.19 -13.89
C TRP A 350 17.32 -9.31 -14.67
N TRP A 351 17.33 -10.52 -14.12
CA TRP A 351 18.00 -11.69 -14.71
C TRP A 351 19.46 -11.39 -15.05
N THR A 352 20.14 -10.74 -14.09
CA THR A 352 21.49 -10.23 -14.30
C THR A 352 22.50 -11.35 -14.55
N ASP A 353 22.27 -12.54 -14.04
CA ASP A 353 23.03 -13.77 -14.30
C ASP A 353 22.88 -14.29 -15.74
N LYS A 354 21.76 -13.93 -16.42
CA LYS A 354 21.44 -14.31 -17.80
C LYS A 354 21.71 -13.18 -18.81
N GLY A 355 22.36 -12.10 -18.35
CA GLY A 355 22.71 -10.94 -19.17
C GLY A 355 21.59 -9.92 -19.39
N GLY A 356 20.62 -9.91 -18.52
CA GLY A 356 19.46 -9.01 -18.54
C GLY A 356 18.17 -9.70 -18.99
N PHE A 357 17.03 -9.09 -18.67
CA PHE A 357 15.71 -9.59 -19.01
C PHE A 357 15.23 -9.00 -20.34
N ASP A 358 14.76 -9.85 -21.25
CA ASP A 358 14.09 -9.49 -22.51
C ASP A 358 12.68 -10.06 -22.52
N TYR A 359 11.68 -9.18 -22.58
CA TYR A 359 10.27 -9.58 -22.44
C TYR A 359 9.79 -10.53 -23.55
N LEU A 360 10.23 -10.34 -24.81
CA LEU A 360 9.84 -11.22 -25.90
C LEU A 360 10.54 -12.57 -25.84
N LYS A 361 11.80 -12.61 -25.45
CA LYS A 361 12.49 -13.88 -25.19
C LYS A 361 11.83 -14.65 -24.04
N PHE A 362 11.45 -13.94 -22.97
CA PHE A 362 10.70 -14.53 -21.86
C PHE A 362 9.42 -15.21 -22.33
N LEU A 363 8.67 -14.58 -23.24
CA LEU A 363 7.42 -15.13 -23.73
C LEU A 363 7.61 -16.34 -24.67
N TYR A 364 8.67 -16.38 -25.47
CA TYR A 364 8.75 -17.33 -26.59
C TYR A 364 10.00 -18.22 -26.64
N ASP A 365 11.06 -17.92 -25.89
CA ASP A 365 12.28 -18.72 -25.85
C ASP A 365 12.33 -19.60 -24.61
N LYS A 366 12.01 -20.89 -24.78
CA LYS A 366 12.03 -21.87 -23.68
C LYS A 366 13.43 -22.22 -23.16
N THR A 367 14.48 -21.92 -23.89
CA THR A 367 15.85 -22.07 -23.42
C THR A 367 16.21 -20.96 -22.45
N TYR A 368 15.75 -19.74 -22.76
CA TYR A 368 15.94 -18.56 -21.93
C TYR A 368 15.01 -18.56 -20.69
N ALA A 369 13.74 -18.92 -20.89
CA ALA A 369 12.71 -18.90 -19.85
C ALA A 369 11.90 -20.23 -19.79
N PRO A 370 12.48 -21.32 -19.27
CA PRO A 370 11.84 -22.64 -19.27
C PRO A 370 10.54 -22.69 -18.46
N GLY A 371 10.41 -21.84 -17.43
CA GLY A 371 9.21 -21.74 -16.57
C GLY A 371 8.06 -20.90 -17.13
N SER A 372 8.27 -20.13 -18.20
CA SER A 372 7.23 -19.27 -18.75
C SER A 372 6.08 -20.05 -19.41
N ASN A 373 4.91 -19.43 -19.56
CA ASN A 373 3.70 -20.04 -20.18
C ASN A 373 3.77 -20.20 -21.70
N ASN A 374 4.89 -19.93 -22.36
CA ASN A 374 5.06 -20.05 -23.80
C ASN A 374 4.07 -19.22 -24.61
N GLY A 375 4.11 -17.93 -24.44
CA GLY A 375 3.31 -16.95 -25.16
C GLY A 375 2.65 -15.91 -24.27
N LEU A 376 2.14 -14.88 -24.91
CA LEU A 376 1.44 -13.80 -24.24
C LEU A 376 0.15 -14.32 -23.59
N GLN A 377 0.02 -14.18 -22.28
CA GLN A 377 -1.19 -14.49 -21.53
C GLN A 377 -2.00 -13.23 -21.21
N SER A 378 -1.35 -12.07 -21.17
CA SER A 378 -2.01 -10.81 -20.88
C SER A 378 -2.96 -10.39 -22.00
N ALA A 379 -4.22 -10.20 -21.67
CA ALA A 379 -5.23 -9.69 -22.62
C ALA A 379 -5.00 -8.22 -23.03
N THR A 380 -4.10 -7.50 -22.36
CA THR A 380 -3.80 -6.09 -22.65
C THR A 380 -2.44 -5.89 -23.32
N GLY A 381 -1.69 -6.97 -23.57
CA GLY A 381 -0.38 -6.93 -24.22
C GLY A 381 0.77 -6.40 -23.35
N ALA A 382 0.55 -6.25 -22.05
CA ALA A 382 1.55 -5.76 -21.11
C ALA A 382 1.50 -6.57 -19.81
N ASN A 383 2.60 -6.64 -19.08
CA ASN A 383 2.66 -7.13 -17.70
C ASN A 383 3.21 -6.04 -16.76
N ILE A 384 3.03 -6.22 -15.46
CA ILE A 384 3.47 -5.26 -14.45
C ILE A 384 4.98 -5.31 -14.31
N ALA A 385 5.62 -4.16 -14.18
CA ALA A 385 7.05 -4.02 -13.90
C ALA A 385 7.34 -3.58 -12.46
N LYS A 386 6.42 -2.90 -11.79
CA LYS A 386 6.56 -2.56 -10.37
C LYS A 386 6.32 -3.77 -9.46
N HIS A 387 6.87 -3.72 -8.24
CA HIS A 387 6.73 -4.73 -7.19
C HIS A 387 7.35 -6.10 -7.48
N ILE A 388 8.20 -6.19 -8.51
CA ILE A 388 8.91 -7.41 -8.86
C ILE A 388 10.43 -7.17 -8.75
N TYR A 389 11.17 -8.20 -8.35
CA TYR A 389 12.60 -8.09 -8.03
C TYR A 389 13.53 -8.74 -9.05
N GLY A 390 12.99 -9.40 -10.07
CA GLY A 390 13.75 -10.24 -10.99
C GLY A 390 13.67 -11.73 -10.62
N ASP A 391 14.78 -12.45 -10.72
CA ASP A 391 14.89 -13.84 -10.28
C ASP A 391 15.58 -13.96 -8.91
N ASP A 392 15.87 -15.19 -8.46
CA ASP A 392 16.49 -15.44 -7.16
C ASP A 392 17.92 -14.89 -7.09
N ALA A 393 18.66 -14.93 -8.20
CA ALA A 393 20.01 -14.36 -8.25
C ALA A 393 20.01 -12.84 -8.04
N ASP A 394 19.02 -12.15 -8.61
CA ASP A 394 18.82 -10.71 -8.40
C ASP A 394 18.41 -10.41 -6.96
N HIS A 395 17.57 -11.25 -6.35
CA HIS A 395 17.20 -11.11 -4.94
C HIS A 395 18.40 -11.30 -4.01
N VAL A 396 19.21 -12.32 -4.23
CA VAL A 396 20.46 -12.54 -3.48
C VAL A 396 21.42 -11.37 -3.64
N LYS A 397 21.54 -10.83 -4.84
CA LYS A 397 22.40 -9.67 -5.11
C LYS A 397 21.93 -8.42 -4.35
N ALA A 398 20.64 -8.17 -4.30
CA ALA A 398 20.07 -6.98 -3.66
C ALA A 398 19.99 -7.11 -2.12
N PHE A 399 19.68 -8.29 -1.59
CA PHE A 399 19.32 -8.49 -0.18
C PHE A 399 20.24 -9.45 0.58
N GLY A 400 21.18 -10.12 -0.11
CA GLY A 400 22.11 -11.08 0.50
C GLY A 400 21.48 -12.46 0.81
N ILE A 401 20.20 -12.66 0.50
CA ILE A 401 19.44 -13.90 0.79
C ILE A 401 18.58 -14.29 -0.41
N SER A 402 18.26 -15.58 -0.53
CA SER A 402 17.29 -16.10 -1.48
C SER A 402 15.87 -15.73 -1.07
N ALA A 403 15.01 -15.38 -2.03
CA ALA A 403 13.57 -15.32 -1.82
C ALA A 403 12.98 -16.73 -1.59
N GLY A 404 13.70 -17.75 -2.04
CA GLY A 404 13.38 -19.16 -1.86
C GLY A 404 12.06 -19.57 -2.51
N ALA A 405 11.66 -20.83 -2.28
CA ALA A 405 10.40 -21.37 -2.77
C ALA A 405 9.16 -20.76 -2.07
N SER A 406 9.34 -19.79 -1.18
CA SER A 406 8.28 -19.27 -0.32
C SER A 406 7.46 -18.14 -0.96
N GLN A 407 7.81 -17.70 -2.18
CA GLN A 407 7.07 -16.62 -2.88
C GLN A 407 7.18 -15.23 -2.20
N TYR A 408 8.03 -15.09 -1.19
CA TYR A 408 8.17 -13.87 -0.39
C TYR A 408 9.48 -13.20 -0.69
N SER A 409 9.44 -11.89 -0.93
CA SER A 409 10.65 -11.10 -1.15
C SER A 409 10.87 -10.10 -0.03
N SER A 410 12.11 -9.58 0.03
CA SER A 410 12.48 -8.46 0.90
C SER A 410 12.26 -7.11 0.24
N LEU A 411 11.63 -7.05 -0.93
CA LEU A 411 11.35 -5.80 -1.63
C LEU A 411 10.32 -4.97 -0.85
N SER A 412 10.67 -3.75 -0.46
CA SER A 412 9.76 -2.84 0.24
C SER A 412 8.61 -2.38 -0.67
N THR A 413 7.49 -2.06 -0.04
CA THR A 413 6.35 -1.42 -0.72
C THR A 413 6.27 0.02 -0.26
N HIS A 414 6.47 0.97 -1.17
CA HIS A 414 6.34 2.39 -0.87
C HIS A 414 4.85 2.75 -0.75
N VAL A 415 4.45 3.28 0.42
CA VAL A 415 3.07 3.67 0.72
C VAL A 415 2.86 5.17 0.55
N LEU A 416 3.91 5.95 0.81
CA LEU A 416 3.93 7.40 0.63
C LEU A 416 5.34 7.83 0.23
N ARG A 417 5.45 8.54 -0.89
CA ARG A 417 6.71 9.07 -1.42
C ARG A 417 6.70 10.59 -1.52
N LEU A 418 7.87 11.18 -1.57
CA LEU A 418 8.04 12.64 -1.69
C LEU A 418 7.35 13.21 -2.96
N ALA A 419 7.35 12.47 -4.08
CA ALA A 419 6.64 12.88 -5.29
C ALA A 419 5.13 13.11 -5.06
N ASP A 420 4.50 12.28 -4.23
CA ASP A 420 3.10 12.49 -3.82
C ASP A 420 2.93 13.82 -3.07
N VAL A 421 3.87 14.15 -2.17
CA VAL A 421 3.83 15.41 -1.40
C VAL A 421 3.93 16.64 -2.32
N TYR A 422 4.78 16.61 -3.35
CA TYR A 422 4.85 17.66 -4.37
C TYR A 422 3.51 17.85 -5.09
N LEU A 423 2.85 16.76 -5.46
CA LEU A 423 1.57 16.81 -6.17
C LEU A 423 0.40 17.17 -5.25
N ILE A 424 0.44 16.79 -3.96
CA ILE A 424 -0.50 17.27 -2.93
C ILE A 424 -0.39 18.78 -2.78
N TYR A 425 0.84 19.31 -2.70
CA TYR A 425 1.09 20.75 -2.62
C TYR A 425 0.51 21.49 -3.83
N ALA A 426 0.83 21.03 -5.05
CA ALA A 426 0.35 21.64 -6.28
C ALA A 426 -1.20 21.64 -6.34
N GLU A 427 -1.84 20.53 -6.00
CA GLU A 427 -3.30 20.40 -5.98
C GLU A 427 -3.94 21.30 -4.92
N ALA A 428 -3.39 21.33 -3.72
CA ALA A 428 -3.91 22.18 -2.64
C ALA A 428 -3.81 23.67 -2.97
N LYS A 429 -2.75 24.08 -3.66
CA LYS A 429 -2.56 25.47 -4.15
C LYS A 429 -3.50 25.84 -5.29
N ILE A 430 -3.90 24.90 -6.14
CA ILE A 430 -4.98 25.10 -7.13
C ILE A 430 -6.30 25.36 -6.41
N GLY A 431 -6.54 24.66 -5.31
CA GLY A 431 -7.74 24.85 -4.51
C GLY A 431 -9.02 24.64 -5.30
N ASN A 432 -9.97 25.56 -5.13
CA ASN A 432 -11.28 25.53 -5.80
C ASN A 432 -11.31 26.29 -7.13
N GLN A 433 -10.18 26.81 -7.60
CA GLN A 433 -10.12 27.64 -8.82
C GLN A 433 -10.06 26.80 -10.12
N GLY A 434 -9.78 25.50 -10.03
CA GLY A 434 -9.60 24.63 -11.19
C GLY A 434 -8.23 24.75 -11.88
N SER A 435 -7.53 25.89 -11.75
CA SER A 435 -6.16 26.12 -12.22
C SER A 435 -5.42 27.14 -11.33
N THR A 436 -4.10 27.24 -11.49
CA THR A 436 -3.28 28.25 -10.80
C THR A 436 -2.08 28.69 -11.63
N THR A 437 -1.71 29.97 -11.48
CA THR A 437 -0.46 30.56 -11.97
C THR A 437 0.58 30.75 -10.86
N ASP A 438 0.33 30.21 -9.67
CA ASP A 438 1.27 30.26 -8.54
C ASP A 438 2.58 29.53 -8.92
N ALA A 439 3.68 30.27 -8.94
CA ALA A 439 4.98 29.74 -9.38
C ALA A 439 5.42 28.54 -8.53
N SER A 440 5.19 28.57 -7.22
CA SER A 440 5.60 27.48 -6.33
C SER A 440 4.80 26.18 -6.55
N ALA A 441 3.51 26.30 -6.90
CA ALA A 441 2.69 25.15 -7.28
C ALA A 441 3.13 24.56 -8.62
N ILE A 442 3.45 25.43 -9.59
CA ILE A 442 3.96 25.01 -10.89
C ILE A 442 5.35 24.36 -10.74
N ASP A 443 6.23 24.89 -9.87
CA ASP A 443 7.54 24.30 -9.59
C ASP A 443 7.41 22.89 -8.99
N ALA A 444 6.47 22.70 -8.07
CA ALA A 444 6.21 21.41 -7.48
C ALA A 444 5.70 20.38 -8.50
N TYR A 445 4.74 20.74 -9.33
CA TYR A 445 4.27 19.92 -10.44
C TYR A 445 5.39 19.59 -11.43
N PHE A 446 6.16 20.64 -11.83
CA PHE A 446 7.25 20.50 -12.79
C PHE A 446 8.37 19.58 -12.27
N ALA A 447 8.71 19.62 -11.00
CA ALA A 447 9.75 18.78 -10.41
C ALA A 447 9.46 17.28 -10.63
N VAL A 448 8.22 16.85 -10.40
CA VAL A 448 7.79 15.45 -10.63
C VAL A 448 7.79 15.13 -12.12
N ARG A 449 7.21 16.00 -12.93
CA ARG A 449 7.08 15.79 -14.37
C ARG A 449 8.44 15.80 -15.08
N HIS A 450 9.34 16.70 -14.75
CA HIS A 450 10.68 16.81 -15.35
C HIS A 450 11.57 15.61 -14.98
N ARG A 451 11.41 15.03 -13.78
CA ARG A 451 12.08 13.78 -13.44
C ARG A 451 11.73 12.67 -14.43
N ALA A 452 10.46 12.59 -14.83
CA ALA A 452 9.94 11.58 -15.75
C ALA A 452 10.20 11.90 -17.23
N ILE A 453 10.15 13.18 -17.61
CA ILE A 453 10.27 13.67 -18.99
C ILE A 453 11.36 14.74 -19.05
N LYS A 454 12.59 14.34 -19.39
CA LYS A 454 13.78 15.19 -19.27
C LYS A 454 13.81 16.39 -20.23
N ASN A 455 13.14 16.31 -21.39
CA ASN A 455 13.23 17.32 -22.46
C ASN A 455 12.07 18.32 -22.41
N ILE A 456 11.69 18.80 -21.23
CA ILE A 456 10.69 19.86 -21.04
C ILE A 456 11.33 21.04 -20.31
N ASN A 457 10.87 22.26 -20.64
CA ASN A 457 11.37 23.49 -20.01
C ASN A 457 10.33 24.02 -19.02
N ARG A 458 10.79 24.46 -17.84
CA ARG A 458 9.93 25.06 -16.81
C ARG A 458 9.15 26.28 -17.31
N ASP A 459 9.76 27.09 -18.18
CA ASP A 459 9.16 28.31 -18.73
C ASP A 459 7.95 28.06 -19.65
N GLU A 460 7.76 26.83 -20.12
CA GLU A 460 6.58 26.41 -20.88
C GLU A 460 5.33 26.28 -20.00
N PHE A 461 5.50 26.21 -18.68
CA PHE A 461 4.43 26.02 -17.70
C PHE A 461 4.10 27.34 -17.00
N THR A 462 3.19 28.13 -17.59
CA THR A 462 2.72 29.41 -17.02
C THR A 462 1.49 29.26 -16.14
N GLU A 463 0.76 28.14 -16.30
CA GLU A 463 -0.43 27.78 -15.56
C GLU A 463 -0.50 26.25 -15.48
N ILE A 464 -1.03 25.70 -14.38
CA ILE A 464 -1.37 24.29 -14.23
C ILE A 464 -2.82 24.13 -13.81
N THR A 465 -3.48 23.10 -14.33
CA THR A 465 -4.88 22.77 -14.01
C THR A 465 -4.98 21.59 -13.05
N LEU A 466 -6.11 21.49 -12.35
CA LEU A 466 -6.40 20.33 -11.51
C LEU A 466 -6.34 19.01 -12.30
N ASP A 467 -6.88 18.99 -13.51
CA ASP A 467 -6.86 17.78 -14.34
C ASP A 467 -5.45 17.36 -14.76
N GLN A 468 -4.55 18.32 -15.00
CA GLN A 468 -3.13 18.01 -15.24
C GLN A 468 -2.47 17.38 -14.01
N VAL A 469 -2.70 17.93 -12.81
CA VAL A 469 -2.15 17.37 -11.57
C VAL A 469 -2.72 15.99 -11.27
N LEU A 470 -4.02 15.77 -11.44
CA LEU A 470 -4.65 14.46 -11.25
C LEU A 470 -4.14 13.41 -12.25
N LYS A 471 -3.91 13.81 -13.52
CA LYS A 471 -3.28 12.95 -14.51
C LYS A 471 -1.83 12.62 -14.13
N GLU A 472 -1.07 13.60 -13.70
CA GLU A 472 0.33 13.40 -13.27
C GLU A 472 0.41 12.47 -12.06
N ARG A 473 -0.49 12.62 -11.06
CA ARG A 473 -0.63 11.70 -9.93
C ARG A 473 -0.87 10.27 -10.39
N ARG A 474 -1.80 10.07 -11.33
CA ARG A 474 -2.12 8.74 -11.86
C ARG A 474 -0.90 8.07 -12.49
N LEU A 475 -0.13 8.80 -13.33
CA LEU A 475 1.05 8.28 -14.00
C LEU A 475 2.22 8.03 -13.01
N GLU A 476 2.41 8.94 -12.08
CA GLU A 476 3.47 8.88 -11.08
C GLU A 476 3.28 7.71 -10.09
N LEU A 477 2.05 7.57 -9.58
CA LEU A 477 1.71 6.64 -8.51
C LEU A 477 0.98 5.38 -9.01
N ALA A 478 1.01 5.10 -10.32
CA ALA A 478 0.40 3.89 -10.88
C ALA A 478 0.94 2.63 -10.17
N PHE A 479 0.06 1.77 -9.70
CA PHE A 479 0.31 0.54 -8.92
C PHE A 479 0.89 0.77 -7.52
N GLU A 480 0.79 1.98 -6.98
CA GLU A 480 1.20 2.29 -5.60
C GLU A 480 0.02 2.50 -4.65
N GLY A 481 -1.18 2.11 -5.06
CA GLY A 481 -2.34 2.08 -4.19
C GLY A 481 -3.08 3.41 -4.02
N ASP A 482 -2.93 4.36 -4.93
CA ASP A 482 -3.47 5.72 -4.78
C ASP A 482 -4.64 6.09 -5.69
N TYR A 483 -4.65 5.68 -6.96
CA TYR A 483 -5.57 6.25 -7.93
C TYR A 483 -7.05 6.02 -7.60
N TRP A 484 -7.43 4.87 -7.05
CA TRP A 484 -8.79 4.65 -6.57
C TRP A 484 -9.18 5.64 -5.48
N PHE A 485 -8.28 5.89 -4.56
CA PHE A 485 -8.52 6.80 -3.45
C PHE A 485 -8.52 8.27 -3.88
N ASP A 486 -7.86 8.63 -4.98
CA ASP A 486 -8.06 9.92 -5.64
C ASP A 486 -9.48 10.05 -6.19
N LEU A 487 -10.05 8.99 -6.77
CA LEU A 487 -11.45 8.97 -7.24
C LEU A 487 -12.45 8.98 -6.06
N VAL A 488 -12.14 8.25 -4.97
CA VAL A 488 -12.97 8.27 -3.74
C VAL A 488 -13.02 9.67 -3.14
N ARG A 489 -11.87 10.33 -2.93
CA ARG A 489 -11.88 11.71 -2.38
C ARG A 489 -12.52 12.72 -3.33
N MET A 490 -12.41 12.52 -4.65
CA MET A 490 -13.13 13.32 -5.64
C MET A 490 -14.64 13.13 -5.49
N SER A 491 -15.12 11.91 -5.22
CA SER A 491 -16.54 11.62 -5.04
C SER A 491 -17.15 12.36 -3.85
N TYR A 492 -16.36 12.84 -2.89
CA TYR A 492 -16.86 13.61 -1.75
C TYR A 492 -17.35 15.00 -2.17
N TYR A 493 -16.68 15.62 -3.14
CA TYR A 493 -17.03 16.97 -3.58
C TYR A 493 -17.59 17.05 -5.01
N ASP A 494 -17.27 16.08 -5.89
CA ASP A 494 -17.76 16.01 -7.28
C ASP A 494 -17.95 14.55 -7.73
N ILE A 495 -19.00 13.92 -7.23
CA ILE A 495 -19.28 12.50 -7.48
C ILE A 495 -19.57 12.22 -8.95
N GLU A 496 -20.20 13.16 -9.67
CA GLU A 496 -20.52 12.97 -11.08
C GLU A 496 -19.23 12.97 -11.95
N LYS A 497 -18.26 13.85 -11.64
CA LYS A 497 -16.94 13.83 -12.30
C LYS A 497 -16.23 12.51 -12.04
N ALA A 498 -16.19 12.03 -10.79
CA ALA A 498 -15.57 10.77 -10.42
C ALA A 498 -16.20 9.58 -11.18
N MET A 499 -17.53 9.51 -11.24
CA MET A 499 -18.25 8.46 -12.00
C MET A 499 -17.99 8.58 -13.50
N ASN A 500 -17.95 9.78 -14.06
CA ASN A 500 -17.71 9.99 -15.50
C ASN A 500 -16.29 9.57 -15.91
N ILE A 501 -15.29 9.82 -15.07
CA ILE A 501 -13.93 9.30 -15.31
C ILE A 501 -13.99 7.78 -15.46
N ILE A 502 -14.62 7.06 -14.54
CA ILE A 502 -14.70 5.59 -14.54
C ILE A 502 -15.52 5.08 -15.75
N LYS A 503 -16.65 5.71 -16.06
CA LYS A 503 -17.53 5.32 -17.20
C LYS A 503 -16.81 5.42 -18.55
N ASN A 504 -15.84 6.32 -18.68
CA ASN A 504 -15.11 6.56 -19.94
C ASN A 504 -13.84 5.73 -20.08
N GLN A 505 -13.43 4.98 -19.04
CA GLN A 505 -12.25 4.12 -19.08
C GLN A 505 -12.41 2.94 -20.02
N ARG A 506 -11.30 2.53 -20.62
CA ARG A 506 -11.16 1.31 -21.42
C ARG A 506 -10.78 0.15 -20.51
N ARG A 507 -11.79 -0.57 -19.97
CA ARG A 507 -11.63 -1.59 -18.92
C ARG A 507 -11.61 -3.03 -19.44
N ASN A 508 -11.49 -3.24 -20.77
CA ASN A 508 -11.40 -4.55 -21.40
C ASN A 508 -10.01 -4.81 -22.01
N GLY A 509 -9.78 -6.01 -22.48
CA GLY A 509 -8.57 -6.42 -23.19
C GLY A 509 -8.66 -6.25 -24.71
N TYR A 510 -7.75 -6.90 -25.41
CA TYR A 510 -7.69 -6.99 -26.86
C TYR A 510 -7.80 -8.45 -27.32
N TYR A 511 -8.45 -8.68 -28.44
CA TYR A 511 -8.34 -9.92 -29.19
C TYR A 511 -7.09 -9.93 -30.08
N GLY A 512 -6.54 -11.11 -30.35
CA GLY A 512 -5.51 -11.34 -31.37
C GLY A 512 -4.07 -10.93 -31.03
N LEU A 513 -3.81 -10.33 -29.86
CA LEU A 513 -2.46 -9.94 -29.46
C LEU A 513 -1.45 -11.11 -29.40
N PRO A 514 -1.81 -12.32 -28.90
CA PRO A 514 -0.89 -13.44 -28.90
C PRO A 514 -0.38 -13.81 -30.29
N ASP A 515 -1.22 -13.75 -31.31
CA ASP A 515 -0.84 -14.06 -32.69
C ASP A 515 0.10 -12.99 -33.26
N LEU A 516 -0.16 -11.69 -32.98
CA LEU A 516 0.69 -10.58 -33.38
C LEU A 516 2.11 -10.71 -32.77
N TYR A 517 2.18 -10.95 -31.48
CA TYR A 517 3.44 -11.05 -30.75
C TYR A 517 4.24 -12.29 -31.18
N LYS A 518 3.55 -13.42 -31.40
CA LYS A 518 4.18 -14.65 -31.89
C LYS A 518 4.69 -14.51 -33.32
N ALA A 519 3.95 -13.83 -34.19
CA ALA A 519 4.41 -13.56 -35.56
C ALA A 519 5.65 -12.66 -35.61
N TYR A 520 5.73 -11.71 -34.69
CA TYR A 520 6.87 -10.81 -34.55
C TYR A 520 8.11 -11.52 -34.03
N TYR A 521 7.99 -12.38 -33.01
CA TYR A 521 9.08 -13.19 -32.48
C TYR A 521 9.16 -14.52 -33.28
N ASN A 522 9.84 -14.46 -34.43
CA ASN A 522 9.98 -15.57 -35.35
C ASN A 522 11.42 -16.11 -35.34
N ASP A 523 11.57 -17.45 -35.41
CA ASP A 523 12.87 -18.13 -35.46
C ASP A 523 13.84 -17.72 -34.30
N GLY A 524 13.31 -17.50 -33.11
CA GLY A 524 14.08 -17.11 -31.93
C GLY A 524 14.58 -15.67 -31.94
N GLN A 525 14.06 -14.82 -32.84
CA GLN A 525 14.46 -13.42 -32.98
C GLN A 525 13.24 -12.49 -33.17
N PRO A 526 13.28 -11.25 -32.66
CA PRO A 526 12.24 -10.25 -32.85
C PRO A 526 12.37 -9.56 -34.23
N ASN A 527 12.23 -10.30 -35.33
CA ASN A 527 12.46 -9.85 -36.69
C ASN A 527 11.30 -10.12 -37.67
N GLY A 528 10.24 -10.76 -37.20
CA GLY A 528 9.07 -11.03 -37.97
C GLY A 528 8.27 -9.75 -38.31
N PRO A 529 7.23 -9.86 -39.17
CA PRO A 529 6.37 -8.73 -39.49
C PRO A 529 5.55 -8.28 -38.29
N TRP A 530 5.49 -6.96 -38.04
CA TRP A 530 4.50 -6.36 -37.15
C TRP A 530 3.33 -5.85 -37.99
N THR A 531 2.41 -6.76 -38.29
CA THR A 531 1.25 -6.43 -39.13
C THR A 531 -0.02 -6.48 -38.28
N VAL A 532 -0.58 -5.30 -38.00
CA VAL A 532 -1.85 -5.18 -37.28
C VAL A 532 -3.00 -5.39 -38.26
N ASP A 533 -3.78 -6.45 -38.05
CA ASP A 533 -5.04 -6.72 -38.71
C ASP A 533 -6.17 -6.31 -37.76
N GLU A 534 -6.73 -5.12 -37.96
CA GLU A 534 -7.77 -4.55 -37.07
C GLU A 534 -9.07 -5.39 -37.02
N THR A 535 -9.26 -6.29 -37.97
CA THR A 535 -10.40 -7.22 -37.93
C THR A 535 -10.21 -8.34 -36.93
N LYS A 536 -8.97 -8.70 -36.59
CA LYS A 536 -8.57 -9.75 -35.64
C LYS A 536 -8.02 -9.19 -34.35
N MET A 537 -7.22 -8.11 -34.44
CA MET A 537 -6.52 -7.48 -33.32
C MET A 537 -7.27 -6.21 -32.93
N ARG A 538 -8.37 -6.38 -32.21
CA ARG A 538 -9.27 -5.28 -31.84
C ARG A 538 -9.52 -5.24 -30.34
N TYR A 539 -9.77 -4.03 -29.84
CA TYR A 539 -10.23 -3.84 -28.47
C TYR A 539 -11.61 -4.52 -28.28
N GLU A 540 -11.74 -5.28 -27.21
CA GLU A 540 -12.97 -6.00 -26.89
C GLU A 540 -14.06 -5.03 -26.47
N THR A 541 -15.20 -5.05 -27.17
CA THR A 541 -16.36 -4.20 -26.92
C THR A 541 -17.62 -5.01 -26.62
N ASP A 542 -17.52 -6.34 -26.68
CA ASP A 542 -18.67 -7.25 -26.58
C ASP A 542 -19.10 -7.47 -25.11
N THR A 543 -18.17 -7.32 -24.16
CA THR A 543 -18.48 -7.36 -22.72
C THR A 543 -19.15 -6.06 -22.29
N PRO A 544 -20.31 -6.13 -21.61
CA PRO A 544 -20.98 -4.93 -21.09
C PRO A 544 -20.08 -4.10 -20.17
N LYS A 545 -20.18 -2.78 -20.28
CA LYS A 545 -19.50 -1.88 -19.34
C LYS A 545 -20.05 -2.07 -17.92
N PRO A 546 -19.20 -1.93 -16.87
CA PRO A 546 -19.63 -1.99 -15.48
C PRO A 546 -20.72 -0.96 -15.17
N ASN A 547 -21.66 -1.32 -14.29
CA ASN A 547 -22.66 -0.38 -13.81
C ASN A 547 -22.05 0.55 -12.75
N VAL A 548 -21.70 1.77 -13.16
CA VAL A 548 -21.10 2.78 -12.30
C VAL A 548 -22.18 3.61 -11.63
N THR A 549 -22.35 3.41 -10.34
CA THR A 549 -23.31 4.12 -9.48
C THR A 549 -22.57 4.80 -8.32
N LYS A 550 -23.28 5.68 -7.58
CA LYS A 550 -22.70 6.35 -6.40
C LYS A 550 -22.21 5.38 -5.31
N SER A 551 -22.80 4.19 -5.25
CA SER A 551 -22.50 3.20 -4.21
C SER A 551 -21.12 2.50 -4.40
N ILE A 552 -20.51 2.58 -5.57
CA ILE A 552 -19.21 1.91 -5.81
C ILE A 552 -18.07 2.48 -4.96
N PHE A 553 -18.19 3.73 -4.51
CA PHE A 553 -17.14 4.41 -3.71
C PHE A 553 -17.08 3.98 -2.24
N LYS A 554 -17.97 3.08 -1.81
CA LYS A 554 -17.92 2.44 -0.49
C LYS A 554 -18.10 0.93 -0.68
N LEU A 555 -17.16 0.15 -0.18
CA LEU A 555 -17.29 -1.31 -0.19
C LEU A 555 -18.28 -1.77 0.89
N PRO A 556 -18.94 -2.93 0.70
CA PRO A 556 -19.73 -3.54 1.76
C PRO A 556 -18.81 -4.01 2.91
N PHE A 557 -19.31 -3.95 4.15
CA PHE A 557 -18.62 -4.58 5.27
C PHE A 557 -18.55 -6.10 5.07
N PRO A 558 -17.50 -6.78 5.60
CA PRO A 558 -17.44 -8.23 5.64
C PRO A 558 -18.70 -8.79 6.31
N LYS A 559 -19.28 -9.83 5.72
CA LYS A 559 -20.49 -10.46 6.25
C LYS A 559 -20.30 -10.96 7.68
N GLY A 560 -19.11 -11.49 8.00
CA GLY A 560 -18.76 -11.93 9.35
C GLY A 560 -18.80 -10.80 10.36
N ASP A 561 -18.21 -9.65 10.00
CA ASP A 561 -18.16 -8.47 10.87
C ASP A 561 -19.57 -7.96 11.20
N VAL A 562 -20.47 -7.95 10.20
CA VAL A 562 -21.87 -7.54 10.38
C VAL A 562 -22.64 -8.54 11.29
N VAL A 563 -22.35 -9.83 11.19
CA VAL A 563 -22.98 -10.85 12.07
C VAL A 563 -22.54 -10.66 13.53
N TYR A 564 -21.25 -10.38 13.76
CA TYR A 564 -20.72 -10.15 15.11
C TYR A 564 -21.07 -8.78 15.68
N ASN A 565 -21.18 -7.75 14.82
CA ASN A 565 -21.53 -6.39 15.21
C ASN A 565 -22.61 -5.81 14.28
N PRO A 566 -23.90 -6.05 14.55
CA PRO A 566 -25.01 -5.56 13.72
C PRO A 566 -25.08 -4.04 13.58
N HIS A 567 -24.52 -3.28 14.53
CA HIS A 567 -24.47 -1.80 14.47
C HIS A 567 -23.68 -1.27 13.27
N LEU A 568 -22.88 -2.11 12.59
CA LEU A 568 -22.27 -1.75 11.31
C LEU A 568 -23.29 -1.48 10.19
N MET A 569 -24.54 -1.95 10.33
CA MET A 569 -25.61 -1.68 9.35
C MET A 569 -26.52 -0.51 9.77
N GLU A 570 -26.34 0.01 10.97
CA GLU A 570 -27.12 1.14 11.47
C GLU A 570 -26.56 2.48 11.00
N GLU A 571 -27.26 3.57 11.28
CA GLU A 571 -26.79 4.93 10.96
C GLU A 571 -25.55 5.28 11.78
N ALA A 572 -24.59 5.97 11.13
CA ALA A 572 -23.36 6.40 11.79
C ALA A 572 -23.62 7.53 12.79
N GLN A 573 -22.99 7.41 13.96
CA GLN A 573 -23.09 8.39 15.03
C GLN A 573 -22.06 9.51 14.86
N HIS A 574 -22.40 10.71 15.31
CA HIS A 574 -21.45 11.79 15.51
C HIS A 574 -20.72 11.59 16.83
N VAL A 575 -19.40 11.81 16.84
CA VAL A 575 -18.55 11.77 18.03
C VAL A 575 -17.68 13.03 18.06
N ASP A 576 -17.75 13.79 19.15
CA ASP A 576 -16.74 14.82 19.39
C ASP A 576 -15.41 14.15 19.75
N VAL A 577 -14.54 14.06 18.74
CA VAL A 577 -13.30 13.30 18.82
C VAL A 577 -12.34 13.87 19.86
N ARG A 578 -12.21 15.19 19.93
CA ARG A 578 -11.23 15.83 20.82
C ARG A 578 -11.70 15.87 22.28
N GLU A 579 -13.00 15.77 22.51
CA GLU A 579 -13.55 15.61 23.87
C GLU A 579 -13.54 14.14 24.31
N THR A 580 -13.74 13.21 23.38
CA THR A 580 -13.90 11.77 23.69
C THR A 580 -12.56 11.03 23.83
N PHE A 581 -11.56 11.38 23.03
CA PHE A 581 -10.29 10.65 22.94
C PHE A 581 -9.09 11.54 23.30
N ALA A 582 -8.09 10.94 23.95
CA ALA A 582 -6.83 11.59 24.31
C ALA A 582 -5.65 10.59 24.23
N TYR A 583 -4.47 11.09 23.93
CA TYR A 583 -3.20 10.34 23.88
C TYR A 583 -2.25 10.72 25.00
#